data_5ff6ed44d459aff14d027df48eb2a58c
#
_entry.id   5ff6ed44d459aff14d027df48eb2a58c
#
_cell.length_a   1.000
_cell.length_b   1.000
_cell.length_c   1.000
_cell.angle_alpha   90.00
_cell.angle_beta   90.00
_cell.angle_gamma   90.00
#
_symmetry.space_group_name_H-M   'P 1'
#
loop_
_entity.id
_entity.type
_entity.pdbx_description
1 polymer ?
#
loop_
_entity_poly.entity_id
_entity_poly.type
_entity_poly.pdbx_seq_one_letter_code
_entity_poly.pdbx_strand_id
1 'polypeptide(L)'
;MTAKNKTQTSAKPIQDATQDTAPLVEHLKELRTRLMIGIGAVFVGFLVCYGFKEALFVWLTAPLFENYGHQMVFTAPHELFFTYLKLCFLGGFFIGMPFLFDQIWRFVAPGLYAEEKKVVLPFLLATPILFYAGGLFSYFVIMPLAIEFFFGFANEAIMPLPSAREYLSFFIKLTFGFGLAFELPVLLLILAKVGLVNADRLVWFRRYSWLCILILSAVLTPPDPLSQVLLALPMVFLYEVSIFLIRRSEKKSEKKGEKKASKASSKSSK
;
A
#
# COMPACT_ATOMS: atom_id res chain seq x y z
N MET A 1 -32.81 27.66 70.05
CA MET A 1 -33.10 27.95 68.63
C MET A 1 -31.95 27.39 67.84
N THR A 2 -32.16 26.22 67.24
CA THR A 2 -31.13 25.37 66.62
C THR A 2 -31.27 25.43 65.11
N ALA A 3 -30.35 26.05 64.41
CA ALA A 3 -30.31 26.07 62.94
C ALA A 3 -29.50 24.86 62.40
N LYS A 4 -30.20 23.97 61.75
CA LYS A 4 -29.69 22.77 61.12
C LYS A 4 -29.19 23.10 59.71
N ASN A 5 -27.84 23.12 59.54
CA ASN A 5 -27.21 23.33 58.26
C ASN A 5 -27.19 22.00 57.52
N LYS A 6 -27.96 21.88 56.45
CA LYS A 6 -27.97 20.72 55.53
C LYS A 6 -26.95 20.95 54.44
N THR A 7 -25.80 20.27 54.54
CA THR A 7 -24.84 20.15 53.43
C THR A 7 -25.42 19.22 52.39
N GLN A 8 -25.90 19.78 51.27
CA GLN A 8 -26.25 19.02 50.10
C GLN A 8 -24.97 18.73 49.29
N THR A 9 -24.49 17.47 49.42
CA THR A 9 -23.46 16.93 48.52
C THR A 9 -24.10 16.66 47.17
N SER A 10 -23.90 17.57 46.22
CA SER A 10 -24.29 17.38 44.81
C SER A 10 -23.41 16.30 44.17
N ALA A 11 -23.94 15.12 44.10
CA ALA A 11 -23.33 14.04 43.27
C ALA A 11 -23.51 14.45 41.80
N LYS A 12 -22.40 14.78 41.14
CA LYS A 12 -22.35 15.03 39.72
C LYS A 12 -22.66 13.70 38.98
N PRO A 13 -23.64 13.66 38.07
CA PRO A 13 -24.00 12.39 37.42
C PRO A 13 -22.87 11.94 36.49
N ILE A 14 -22.61 10.63 36.52
CA ILE A 14 -21.65 9.88 35.65
C ILE A 14 -22.22 9.81 34.22
N GLN A 15 -22.56 10.96 33.63
CA GLN A 15 -23.07 11.02 32.24
C GLN A 15 -22.05 11.48 31.19
N ASP A 16 -20.89 12.01 31.63
CA ASP A 16 -19.90 12.56 30.66
C ASP A 16 -19.02 11.52 29.99
N ALA A 17 -18.90 10.30 30.53
CA ALA A 17 -18.04 9.27 29.93
C ALA A 17 -18.68 8.54 28.72
N THR A 18 -19.98 8.59 28.56
CA THR A 18 -20.72 7.92 27.47
C THR A 18 -20.86 8.78 26.22
N GLN A 19 -20.70 10.11 26.32
CA GLN A 19 -20.83 11.00 25.17
C GLN A 19 -19.57 11.02 24.30
N ASP A 20 -18.38 10.83 24.87
CA ASP A 20 -17.11 10.80 24.11
C ASP A 20 -16.88 9.48 23.34
N THR A 21 -17.53 8.39 23.72
CA THR A 21 -17.40 7.10 23.04
C THR A 21 -18.33 6.95 21.83
N ALA A 22 -19.42 7.68 21.79
CA ALA A 22 -20.41 7.63 20.70
C ALA A 22 -19.81 7.95 19.31
N PRO A 23 -19.01 9.04 19.14
CA PRO A 23 -18.42 9.36 17.83
C PRO A 23 -17.37 8.33 17.38
N LEU A 24 -16.60 7.75 18.32
CA LEU A 24 -15.61 6.70 17.99
C LEU A 24 -16.29 5.40 17.54
N VAL A 25 -17.37 5.00 18.23
CA VAL A 25 -18.13 3.78 17.87
C VAL A 25 -18.80 3.95 16.51
N GLU A 26 -19.32 5.15 16.20
CA GLU A 26 -19.92 5.44 14.90
C GLU A 26 -18.89 5.39 13.78
N HIS A 27 -17.70 5.97 14.00
CA HIS A 27 -16.59 5.90 13.04
C HIS A 27 -16.10 4.47 12.80
N LEU A 28 -16.03 3.62 13.83
CA LEU A 28 -15.70 2.21 13.69
C LEU A 28 -16.77 1.41 12.91
N LYS A 29 -18.06 1.74 13.08
CA LYS A 29 -19.15 1.16 12.29
C LYS A 29 -19.02 1.57 10.81
N GLU A 30 -18.68 2.82 10.54
CA GLU A 30 -18.42 3.31 9.19
C GLU A 30 -17.25 2.55 8.55
N LEU A 31 -16.12 2.40 9.25
CA LEU A 31 -14.97 1.62 8.80
C LEU A 31 -15.36 0.19 8.41
N ARG A 32 -16.12 -0.50 9.29
CA ARG A 32 -16.58 -1.86 9.03
C ARG A 32 -17.41 -1.92 7.74
N THR A 33 -18.38 -1.01 7.58
CA THR A 33 -19.25 -1.00 6.41
C THR A 33 -18.46 -0.75 5.12
N ARG A 34 -17.56 0.22 5.13
CA ARG A 34 -16.71 0.54 3.97
C ARG A 34 -15.75 -0.59 3.61
N LEU A 35 -15.16 -1.22 4.64
CA LEU A 35 -14.29 -2.37 4.44
C LEU A 35 -15.05 -3.55 3.82
N MET A 36 -16.26 -3.82 4.29
CA MET A 36 -17.12 -4.89 3.73
C MET A 36 -17.49 -4.65 2.26
N ILE A 37 -17.75 -3.38 1.88
CA ILE A 37 -17.99 -3.01 0.47
C ILE A 37 -16.72 -3.25 -0.36
N GLY A 38 -15.56 -2.83 0.12
CA GLY A 38 -14.28 -3.05 -0.55
C GLY A 38 -13.95 -4.53 -0.73
N ILE A 39 -14.12 -5.34 0.33
CA ILE A 39 -13.95 -6.80 0.27
C ILE A 39 -14.96 -7.42 -0.70
N GLY A 40 -16.21 -6.95 -0.71
CA GLY A 40 -17.22 -7.38 -1.66
C GLY A 40 -16.80 -7.14 -3.12
N ALA A 41 -16.21 -5.98 -3.43
CA ALA A 41 -15.69 -5.68 -4.76
C ALA A 41 -14.54 -6.63 -5.15
N VAL A 42 -13.63 -6.93 -4.22
CA VAL A 42 -12.55 -7.91 -4.43
C VAL A 42 -13.12 -9.31 -4.69
N PHE A 43 -14.16 -9.70 -3.93
CA PHE A 43 -14.82 -11.00 -4.11
C PHE A 43 -15.53 -11.13 -5.46
N VAL A 44 -16.21 -10.07 -5.92
CA VAL A 44 -16.81 -10.04 -7.27
C VAL A 44 -15.71 -10.16 -8.33
N GLY A 45 -14.62 -9.41 -8.19
CA GLY A 45 -13.44 -9.53 -9.07
C GLY A 45 -12.86 -10.95 -9.07
N PHE A 46 -12.78 -11.60 -7.91
CA PHE A 46 -12.36 -13.00 -7.78
C PHE A 46 -13.26 -13.95 -8.60
N LEU A 47 -14.59 -13.79 -8.51
CA LEU A 47 -15.53 -14.63 -9.27
C LEU A 47 -15.38 -14.43 -10.79
N VAL A 48 -15.16 -13.20 -11.23
CA VAL A 48 -14.86 -12.89 -12.64
C VAL A 48 -13.57 -13.58 -13.07
N CYS A 49 -12.49 -13.43 -12.32
CA CYS A 49 -11.20 -14.07 -12.62
C CYS A 49 -11.30 -15.61 -12.61
N TYR A 50 -12.13 -16.17 -11.76
CA TYR A 50 -12.33 -17.61 -11.70
C TYR A 50 -12.92 -18.18 -12.99
N GLY A 51 -13.79 -17.43 -13.67
CA GLY A 51 -14.31 -17.78 -15.00
C GLY A 51 -13.22 -17.83 -16.09
N PHE A 52 -12.13 -17.09 -15.91
CA PHE A 52 -11.01 -16.98 -16.87
C PHE A 52 -9.68 -17.51 -16.31
N LYS A 53 -9.72 -18.39 -15.31
CA LYS A 53 -8.53 -18.84 -14.55
C LYS A 53 -7.41 -19.41 -15.41
N GLU A 54 -7.75 -20.16 -16.47
CA GLU A 54 -6.77 -20.79 -17.37
C GLU A 54 -6.07 -19.74 -18.25
N ALA A 55 -6.84 -18.82 -18.84
CA ALA A 55 -6.27 -17.72 -19.61
C ALA A 55 -5.38 -16.82 -18.77
N LEU A 56 -5.81 -16.53 -17.52
CA LEU A 56 -5.04 -15.74 -16.57
C LEU A 56 -3.73 -16.45 -16.18
N PHE A 57 -3.77 -17.77 -15.99
CA PHE A 57 -2.58 -18.57 -15.70
C PHE A 57 -1.59 -18.51 -16.86
N VAL A 58 -2.05 -18.77 -18.09
CA VAL A 58 -1.20 -18.74 -19.29
C VAL A 58 -0.55 -17.36 -19.46
N TRP A 59 -1.35 -16.29 -19.33
CA TRP A 59 -0.83 -14.93 -19.45
C TRP A 59 0.23 -14.64 -18.39
N LEU A 60 0.02 -15.04 -17.16
CA LEU A 60 0.92 -14.77 -16.05
C LEU A 60 2.23 -15.56 -16.13
N THR A 61 2.18 -16.75 -16.70
CA THR A 61 3.35 -17.63 -16.86
C THR A 61 4.08 -17.41 -18.19
N ALA A 62 3.55 -16.56 -19.08
CA ALA A 62 4.16 -16.25 -20.37
C ALA A 62 5.63 -15.87 -20.27
N PRO A 63 6.10 -14.99 -19.35
CA PRO A 63 7.52 -14.64 -19.25
C PRO A 63 8.45 -15.84 -18.98
N LEU A 64 7.94 -16.86 -18.28
CA LEU A 64 8.70 -18.08 -18.02
C LEU A 64 8.82 -18.94 -19.29
N PHE A 65 7.70 -19.15 -20.00
CA PHE A 65 7.67 -20.04 -21.17
C PHE A 65 8.35 -19.41 -22.40
N GLU A 66 8.18 -18.12 -22.62
CA GLU A 66 8.78 -17.41 -23.76
C GLU A 66 10.31 -17.35 -23.67
N ASN A 67 10.85 -17.14 -22.47
CA ASN A 67 12.29 -16.97 -22.29
C ASN A 67 13.04 -18.28 -22.06
N TYR A 68 12.39 -19.30 -21.47
CA TYR A 68 13.10 -20.49 -21.00
C TYR A 68 12.51 -21.82 -21.52
N GLY A 69 11.34 -21.81 -22.19
CA GLY A 69 10.75 -22.98 -22.82
C GLY A 69 10.44 -24.17 -21.89
N HIS A 70 10.44 -23.94 -20.56
CA HIS A 70 10.34 -25.01 -19.57
C HIS A 70 8.87 -25.29 -19.21
N GLN A 71 8.56 -26.57 -18.98
CA GLN A 71 7.29 -27.02 -18.45
C GLN A 71 7.25 -26.84 -16.93
N MET A 72 6.11 -26.43 -16.40
CA MET A 72 5.88 -26.43 -14.95
C MET A 72 5.41 -27.81 -14.50
N VAL A 73 5.77 -28.18 -13.29
CA VAL A 73 5.31 -29.40 -12.64
C VAL A 73 4.42 -29.09 -11.45
N PHE A 74 3.51 -30.00 -11.14
CA PHE A 74 2.80 -30.01 -9.85
C PHE A 74 3.10 -31.33 -9.14
N THR A 75 3.34 -31.26 -7.84
CA THR A 75 3.81 -32.39 -7.04
C THR A 75 2.68 -33.05 -6.25
N ALA A 76 1.55 -32.35 -6.10
CA ALA A 76 0.41 -32.88 -5.38
C ALA A 76 -0.91 -32.59 -6.12
N PRO A 77 -1.90 -33.51 -6.09
CA PRO A 77 -3.14 -33.37 -6.86
C PRO A 77 -3.94 -32.08 -6.58
N HIS A 78 -3.90 -31.59 -5.34
CA HIS A 78 -4.61 -30.38 -4.92
C HIS A 78 -3.83 -29.09 -5.23
N GLU A 79 -2.56 -29.19 -5.60
CA GLU A 79 -1.67 -28.03 -5.78
C GLU A 79 -2.20 -27.07 -6.84
N LEU A 80 -2.62 -27.58 -7.99
CA LEU A 80 -3.09 -26.77 -9.10
C LEU A 80 -4.41 -26.04 -8.75
N PHE A 81 -5.30 -26.71 -8.01
CA PHE A 81 -6.56 -26.10 -7.56
C PHE A 81 -6.32 -24.87 -6.67
N PHE A 82 -5.49 -25.02 -5.62
CA PHE A 82 -5.16 -23.88 -4.74
C PHE A 82 -4.36 -22.81 -5.45
N THR A 83 -3.56 -23.18 -6.43
CA THR A 83 -2.81 -22.25 -7.26
C THR A 83 -3.74 -21.37 -8.10
N TYR A 84 -4.75 -21.95 -8.74
CA TYR A 84 -5.79 -21.19 -9.43
C TYR A 84 -6.61 -20.30 -8.50
N LEU A 85 -6.96 -20.78 -7.30
CA LEU A 85 -7.66 -19.94 -6.30
C LEU A 85 -6.86 -18.72 -5.90
N LYS A 86 -5.57 -18.89 -5.61
CA LYS A 86 -4.66 -17.78 -5.26
C LYS A 86 -4.52 -16.79 -6.41
N LEU A 87 -4.39 -17.30 -7.63
CA LEU A 87 -4.29 -16.48 -8.83
C LEU A 87 -5.56 -15.65 -9.05
N CYS A 88 -6.74 -16.29 -8.94
CA CYS A 88 -8.02 -15.59 -9.06
C CYS A 88 -8.21 -14.56 -7.94
N PHE A 89 -7.72 -14.85 -6.74
CA PHE A 89 -7.73 -13.89 -5.63
C PHE A 89 -6.85 -12.67 -5.94
N LEU A 90 -5.65 -12.88 -6.48
CA LEU A 90 -4.79 -11.79 -6.94
C LEU A 90 -5.48 -10.95 -8.00
N GLY A 91 -6.01 -11.58 -9.06
CA GLY A 91 -6.73 -10.88 -10.13
C GLY A 91 -7.95 -10.12 -9.59
N GLY A 92 -8.73 -10.75 -8.70
CA GLY A 92 -9.86 -10.13 -8.03
C GLY A 92 -9.47 -8.94 -7.17
N PHE A 93 -8.33 -9.02 -6.49
CA PHE A 93 -7.77 -7.92 -5.72
C PHE A 93 -7.40 -6.75 -6.65
N PHE A 94 -6.74 -7.01 -7.77
CA PHE A 94 -6.42 -5.99 -8.76
C PHE A 94 -7.68 -5.33 -9.32
N ILE A 95 -8.70 -6.09 -9.72
CA ILE A 95 -9.98 -5.55 -10.21
C ILE A 95 -10.69 -4.73 -9.12
N GLY A 96 -10.70 -5.22 -7.87
CA GLY A 96 -11.35 -4.58 -6.74
C GLY A 96 -10.61 -3.39 -6.15
N MET A 97 -9.31 -3.23 -6.48
CA MET A 97 -8.42 -2.23 -5.85
C MET A 97 -8.91 -0.77 -5.97
N PRO A 98 -9.41 -0.28 -7.11
CA PRO A 98 -9.94 1.08 -7.21
C PRO A 98 -11.12 1.32 -6.26
N PHE A 99 -12.00 0.32 -6.11
CA PHE A 99 -13.14 0.38 -5.20
C PHE A 99 -12.68 0.34 -3.75
N LEU A 100 -11.70 -0.51 -3.44
CA LEU A 100 -11.12 -0.60 -2.10
C LEU A 100 -10.47 0.73 -1.69
N PHE A 101 -9.68 1.35 -2.56
CA PHE A 101 -9.09 2.66 -2.32
C PHE A 101 -10.15 3.76 -2.18
N ASP A 102 -11.20 3.78 -3.01
CA ASP A 102 -12.31 4.72 -2.85
C ASP A 102 -12.96 4.60 -1.46
N GLN A 103 -13.18 3.37 -0.97
CA GLN A 103 -13.77 3.16 0.36
C GLN A 103 -12.82 3.61 1.49
N ILE A 104 -11.53 3.30 1.39
CA ILE A 104 -10.52 3.75 2.36
C ILE A 104 -10.49 5.28 2.41
N TRP A 105 -10.51 5.92 1.25
CA TRP A 105 -10.51 7.39 1.17
C TRP A 105 -11.75 8.04 1.73
N ARG A 106 -12.92 7.52 1.46
CA ARG A 106 -14.18 8.00 2.06
C ARG A 106 -14.17 7.86 3.57
N PHE A 107 -13.44 6.90 4.11
CA PHE A 107 -13.23 6.74 5.54
C PHE A 107 -12.24 7.79 6.10
N VAL A 108 -11.15 8.07 5.39
CA VAL A 108 -10.10 9.01 5.83
C VAL A 108 -10.53 10.47 5.63
N ALA A 109 -11.29 10.76 4.58
CA ALA A 109 -11.68 12.13 4.20
C ALA A 109 -12.41 12.96 5.30
N PRO A 110 -13.29 12.40 6.14
CA PRO A 110 -13.91 13.18 7.22
C PRO A 110 -12.91 13.63 8.29
N GLY A 111 -11.81 12.88 8.49
CA GLY A 111 -10.75 13.24 9.44
C GLY A 111 -9.82 14.38 8.98
N LEU A 112 -9.93 14.83 7.73
CA LEU A 112 -9.09 15.90 7.19
C LEU A 112 -9.82 17.26 7.19
N TYR A 113 -9.09 18.36 7.46
CA TYR A 113 -9.62 19.72 7.34
C TYR A 113 -9.97 20.07 5.88
N ALA A 114 -10.89 21.00 5.67
CA ALA A 114 -11.38 21.37 4.34
C ALA A 114 -10.29 21.83 3.36
N GLU A 115 -9.25 22.49 3.86
CA GLU A 115 -8.08 22.92 3.08
C GLU A 115 -7.20 21.72 2.68
N GLU A 116 -7.09 20.71 3.54
CA GLU A 116 -6.30 19.50 3.33
C GLU A 116 -6.95 18.59 2.30
N LYS A 117 -8.29 18.50 2.30
CA LYS A 117 -9.05 17.71 1.30
C LYS A 117 -8.71 18.10 -0.14
N LYS A 118 -8.61 19.40 -0.43
CA LYS A 118 -8.27 19.89 -1.78
C LYS A 118 -6.88 19.47 -2.23
N VAL A 119 -5.97 19.31 -1.27
CA VAL A 119 -4.58 18.91 -1.54
C VAL A 119 -4.45 17.40 -1.68
N VAL A 120 -5.23 16.65 -0.91
CA VAL A 120 -5.18 15.18 -0.85
C VAL A 120 -5.92 14.52 -2.02
N LEU A 121 -6.96 15.16 -2.56
CA LEU A 121 -7.76 14.62 -3.67
C LEU A 121 -6.95 14.17 -4.91
N PRO A 122 -5.92 14.92 -5.41
CA PRO A 122 -5.11 14.43 -6.51
C PRO A 122 -4.29 13.18 -6.18
N PHE A 123 -3.90 13.02 -4.90
CA PHE A 123 -3.18 11.83 -4.46
C PHE A 123 -4.09 10.60 -4.42
N LEU A 124 -5.36 10.79 -4.12
CA LEU A 124 -6.38 9.75 -4.19
C LEU A 124 -6.46 9.10 -5.57
N LEU A 125 -6.45 9.92 -6.63
CA LEU A 125 -6.47 9.42 -8.00
C LEU A 125 -5.14 8.78 -8.41
N ALA A 126 -4.03 9.22 -7.82
CA ALA A 126 -2.72 8.65 -8.08
C ALA A 126 -2.53 7.25 -7.46
N THR A 127 -3.15 6.97 -6.31
CA THR A 127 -3.02 5.71 -5.57
C THR A 127 -3.34 4.48 -6.44
N PRO A 128 -4.53 4.30 -7.06
CA PRO A 128 -4.77 3.14 -7.90
C PRO A 128 -3.76 3.02 -9.06
N ILE A 129 -3.38 4.14 -9.65
CA ILE A 129 -2.43 4.17 -10.76
C ILE A 129 -1.04 3.69 -10.32
N LEU A 130 -0.57 4.14 -9.15
CA LEU A 130 0.71 3.72 -8.61
C LEU A 130 0.70 2.25 -8.21
N PHE A 131 -0.38 1.77 -7.62
CA PHE A 131 -0.53 0.36 -7.30
C PHE A 131 -0.42 -0.53 -8.56
N TYR A 132 -1.15 -0.18 -9.63
CA TYR A 132 -1.03 -0.88 -10.91
C TYR A 132 0.37 -0.76 -11.50
N ALA A 133 0.99 0.42 -11.44
CA ALA A 133 2.37 0.61 -11.91
C ALA A 133 3.35 -0.28 -11.13
N GLY A 134 3.18 -0.45 -9.81
CA GLY A 134 3.95 -1.36 -8.99
C GLY A 134 3.77 -2.83 -9.38
N GLY A 135 2.53 -3.26 -9.64
CA GLY A 135 2.23 -4.60 -10.14
C GLY A 135 2.83 -4.87 -11.51
N LEU A 136 2.70 -3.92 -12.44
CA LEU A 136 3.32 -4.01 -13.78
C LEU A 136 4.85 -4.00 -13.70
N PHE A 137 5.43 -3.18 -12.84
CA PHE A 137 6.88 -3.17 -12.59
C PHE A 137 7.36 -4.54 -12.06
N SER A 138 6.61 -5.14 -11.14
CA SER A 138 6.88 -6.49 -10.66
C SER A 138 6.86 -7.51 -11.79
N TYR A 139 5.85 -7.45 -12.67
CA TYR A 139 5.65 -8.40 -13.77
C TYR A 139 6.70 -8.26 -14.88
N PHE A 140 6.94 -7.02 -15.36
CA PHE A 140 7.80 -6.79 -16.52
C PHE A 140 9.28 -6.62 -16.20
N VAL A 141 9.62 -6.22 -14.97
CA VAL A 141 11.00 -5.91 -14.59
C VAL A 141 11.53 -6.92 -13.58
N ILE A 142 10.87 -7.04 -12.43
CA ILE A 142 11.41 -7.82 -11.32
C ILE A 142 11.31 -9.31 -11.59
N MET A 143 10.19 -9.77 -12.13
CA MET A 143 9.97 -11.20 -12.36
C MET A 143 10.94 -11.80 -13.39
N PRO A 144 11.15 -11.22 -14.58
CA PRO A 144 12.16 -11.71 -15.51
C PRO A 144 13.57 -11.72 -14.91
N LEU A 145 13.94 -10.65 -14.20
CA LEU A 145 15.25 -10.54 -13.56
C LEU A 145 15.47 -11.61 -12.47
N ALA A 146 14.43 -11.89 -11.68
CA ALA A 146 14.48 -12.95 -10.68
C ALA A 146 14.57 -14.35 -11.31
N ILE A 147 13.82 -14.62 -12.38
CA ILE A 147 13.87 -15.88 -13.11
C ILE A 147 15.26 -16.08 -13.72
N GLU A 148 15.79 -15.08 -14.43
CA GLU A 148 17.12 -15.10 -15.02
C GLU A 148 18.18 -15.41 -13.96
N PHE A 149 18.09 -14.76 -12.81
CA PHE A 149 18.98 -15.01 -11.69
C PHE A 149 18.91 -16.45 -11.19
N PHE A 150 17.71 -16.96 -10.85
CA PHE A 150 17.57 -18.31 -10.30
C PHE A 150 17.92 -19.40 -11.32
N PHE A 151 17.58 -19.20 -12.58
CA PHE A 151 17.88 -20.18 -13.64
C PHE A 151 19.33 -20.10 -14.12
N GLY A 152 20.03 -19.01 -13.85
CA GLY A 152 21.46 -18.88 -14.11
C GLY A 152 22.35 -19.89 -13.34
N PHE A 153 21.80 -20.53 -12.28
CA PHE A 153 22.47 -21.62 -11.56
C PHE A 153 22.26 -23.01 -12.22
N ALA A 154 21.38 -23.09 -13.23
CA ALA A 154 21.17 -24.34 -13.97
C ALA A 154 22.39 -24.68 -14.83
N ASN A 155 22.63 -25.97 -15.03
CA ASN A 155 23.69 -26.49 -15.90
C ASN A 155 23.18 -27.73 -16.65
N GLU A 156 24.04 -28.32 -17.53
CA GLU A 156 23.65 -29.48 -18.32
C GLU A 156 23.17 -30.69 -17.49
N ALA A 157 23.65 -30.81 -16.24
CA ALA A 157 23.26 -31.89 -15.34
C ALA A 157 22.02 -31.59 -14.49
N ILE A 158 21.64 -30.30 -14.38
CA ILE A 158 20.53 -29.84 -13.50
C ILE A 158 19.59 -28.97 -14.31
N MET A 159 18.49 -29.57 -14.77
CA MET A 159 17.44 -28.88 -15.51
C MET A 159 16.45 -28.23 -14.55
N PRO A 160 16.14 -26.92 -14.67
CA PRO A 160 15.14 -26.27 -13.83
C PRO A 160 13.75 -26.76 -14.19
N LEU A 161 13.05 -27.31 -13.21
CA LEU A 161 11.64 -27.72 -13.31
C LEU A 161 10.82 -27.00 -12.22
N PRO A 162 10.41 -25.74 -12.46
CA PRO A 162 9.71 -24.96 -11.44
C PRO A 162 8.33 -25.55 -11.13
N SER A 163 8.01 -25.67 -9.83
CA SER A 163 6.65 -25.99 -9.40
C SER A 163 5.71 -24.80 -9.69
N ALA A 164 4.54 -25.09 -10.27
CA ALA A 164 3.52 -24.08 -10.51
C ALA A 164 3.11 -23.34 -9.23
N ARG A 165 3.05 -24.04 -8.11
CA ARG A 165 2.73 -23.49 -6.79
C ARG A 165 3.79 -22.50 -6.31
N GLU A 166 5.07 -22.88 -6.37
CA GLU A 166 6.16 -22.03 -5.86
C GLU A 166 6.34 -20.80 -6.73
N TYR A 167 6.30 -20.96 -8.05
CA TYR A 167 6.37 -19.86 -9.01
C TYR A 167 5.25 -18.83 -8.75
N LEU A 168 3.98 -19.27 -8.70
CA LEU A 168 2.86 -18.37 -8.49
C LEU A 168 2.83 -17.77 -7.07
N SER A 169 3.24 -18.53 -6.06
CA SER A 169 3.33 -17.99 -4.70
C SER A 169 4.39 -16.88 -4.62
N PHE A 170 5.52 -17.07 -5.29
CA PHE A 170 6.57 -16.06 -5.41
C PHE A 170 6.07 -14.83 -6.17
N PHE A 171 5.47 -15.03 -7.35
CA PHE A 171 4.88 -13.97 -8.16
C PHE A 171 3.85 -13.14 -7.39
N ILE A 172 2.92 -13.79 -6.70
CA ILE A 172 1.88 -13.11 -5.91
C ILE A 172 2.53 -12.21 -4.83
N LYS A 173 3.50 -12.75 -4.09
CA LYS A 173 4.22 -11.99 -3.06
C LYS A 173 4.91 -10.75 -3.65
N LEU A 174 5.61 -10.91 -4.78
CA LEU A 174 6.28 -9.80 -5.45
C LEU A 174 5.29 -8.73 -5.92
N THR A 175 4.23 -9.16 -6.58
CA THR A 175 3.23 -8.24 -7.15
C THR A 175 2.52 -7.44 -6.07
N PHE A 176 2.13 -8.07 -4.96
CA PHE A 176 1.60 -7.37 -3.81
C PHE A 176 2.63 -6.47 -3.13
N GLY A 177 3.85 -6.98 -2.93
CA GLY A 177 4.93 -6.24 -2.29
C GLY A 177 5.27 -4.95 -3.05
N PHE A 178 5.45 -5.03 -4.36
CA PHE A 178 5.72 -3.86 -5.19
C PHE A 178 4.49 -2.97 -5.39
N GLY A 179 3.28 -3.54 -5.53
CA GLY A 179 2.05 -2.76 -5.54
C GLY A 179 1.95 -1.85 -4.30
N LEU A 180 2.16 -2.41 -3.11
CA LEU A 180 2.16 -1.65 -1.85
C LEU A 180 3.39 -0.72 -1.72
N ALA A 181 4.56 -1.13 -2.18
CA ALA A 181 5.76 -0.29 -2.12
C ALA A 181 5.62 0.98 -2.97
N PHE A 182 4.92 0.91 -4.10
CA PHE A 182 4.63 2.07 -4.94
C PHE A 182 3.66 3.07 -4.29
N GLU A 183 2.91 2.65 -3.26
CA GLU A 183 2.08 3.55 -2.45
C GLU A 183 2.91 4.39 -1.45
N LEU A 184 4.14 3.98 -1.11
CA LEU A 184 4.99 4.71 -0.16
C LEU A 184 5.15 6.19 -0.49
N PRO A 185 5.42 6.63 -1.74
CA PRO A 185 5.55 8.04 -2.06
C PRO A 185 4.27 8.84 -1.79
N VAL A 186 3.11 8.28 -2.11
CA VAL A 186 1.81 8.94 -1.89
C VAL A 186 1.50 8.99 -0.39
N LEU A 187 1.68 7.88 0.31
CA LEU A 187 1.44 7.79 1.75
C LEU A 187 2.29 8.82 2.52
N LEU A 188 3.61 8.86 2.24
CA LEU A 188 4.53 9.78 2.90
C LEU A 188 4.24 11.25 2.55
N LEU A 189 3.84 11.54 1.29
CA LEU A 189 3.42 12.87 0.88
C LEU A 189 2.15 13.34 1.61
N ILE A 190 1.17 12.46 1.80
CA ILE A 190 -0.04 12.77 2.55
C ILE A 190 0.31 13.06 4.02
N LEU A 191 1.10 12.18 4.65
CA LEU A 191 1.56 12.38 6.03
C LEU A 191 2.34 13.69 6.21
N ALA A 192 3.14 14.08 5.21
CA ALA A 192 3.85 15.35 5.22
C ALA A 192 2.90 16.55 5.05
N LYS A 193 1.84 16.42 4.25
CA LYS A 193 0.83 17.48 4.08
C LYS A 193 -0.02 17.71 5.32
N VAL A 194 -0.31 16.67 6.05
CA VAL A 194 -1.01 16.73 7.36
C VAL A 194 -0.06 17.18 8.49
N GLY A 195 1.24 17.34 8.19
CA GLY A 195 2.22 17.83 9.17
C GLY A 195 2.74 16.77 10.14
N LEU A 196 2.42 15.48 9.92
CA LEU A 196 2.88 14.38 10.78
C LEU A 196 4.35 14.05 10.57
N VAL A 197 4.85 14.19 9.33
CA VAL A 197 6.25 13.99 8.96
C VAL A 197 6.77 15.16 8.14
N ASN A 198 8.09 15.37 8.14
CA ASN A 198 8.78 16.32 7.26
C ASN A 198 9.99 15.64 6.61
N ALA A 199 10.56 16.26 5.57
CA ALA A 199 11.68 15.70 4.83
C ALA A 199 12.89 15.42 5.74
N ASP A 200 13.19 16.29 6.70
CA ASP A 200 14.34 16.14 7.59
C ASP A 200 14.18 14.97 8.55
N ARG A 201 12.96 14.74 9.06
CA ARG A 201 12.65 13.53 9.85
C ARG A 201 12.86 12.27 9.04
N LEU A 202 12.38 12.23 7.79
CA LEU A 202 12.55 11.05 6.91
C LEU A 202 14.03 10.80 6.62
N VAL A 203 14.85 11.85 6.42
CA VAL A 203 16.29 11.71 6.25
C VAL A 203 16.95 11.15 7.52
N TRP A 204 16.51 11.56 8.69
CA TRP A 204 17.02 11.02 9.95
C TRP A 204 16.63 9.54 10.15
N PHE A 205 15.41 9.17 9.76
CA PHE A 205 14.91 7.79 9.81
C PHE A 205 15.43 6.89 8.68
N ARG A 206 16.18 7.41 7.71
CA ARG A 206 16.64 6.69 6.50
C ARG A 206 17.25 5.32 6.80
N ARG A 207 18.15 5.24 7.79
CA ARG A 207 18.80 3.98 8.19
C ARG A 207 17.82 2.91 8.69
N TYR A 208 16.79 3.32 9.41
CA TYR A 208 15.75 2.41 9.90
C TYR A 208 14.80 1.99 8.77
N SER A 209 14.46 2.91 7.89
CA SER A 209 13.63 2.62 6.72
C SER A 209 14.31 1.61 5.79
N TRP A 210 15.61 1.75 5.54
CA TRP A 210 16.37 0.78 4.75
C TRP A 210 16.41 -0.58 5.42
N LEU A 211 16.57 -0.64 6.74
CA LEU A 211 16.51 -1.89 7.48
C LEU A 211 15.12 -2.55 7.36
N CYS A 212 14.05 -1.76 7.53
CA CYS A 212 12.69 -2.27 7.33
C CYS A 212 12.45 -2.77 5.89
N ILE A 213 12.96 -2.07 4.87
CA ILE A 213 12.87 -2.49 3.47
C ILE A 213 13.63 -3.80 3.26
N LEU A 214 14.82 -3.98 3.85
CA LEU A 214 15.57 -5.23 3.78
C LEU A 214 14.84 -6.39 4.46
N ILE A 215 14.22 -6.16 5.61
CA ILE A 215 13.39 -7.16 6.30
C ILE A 215 12.18 -7.54 5.42
N LEU A 216 11.51 -6.54 4.85
CA LEU A 216 10.36 -6.77 3.97
C LEU A 216 10.75 -7.56 2.73
N SER A 217 11.87 -7.22 2.09
CA SER A 217 12.37 -7.98 0.93
C SER A 217 12.73 -9.43 1.30
N ALA A 218 13.30 -9.68 2.49
CA ALA A 218 13.57 -11.04 2.98
C ALA A 218 12.29 -11.89 3.19
N VAL A 219 11.16 -11.26 3.51
CA VAL A 219 9.86 -11.96 3.62
C VAL A 219 9.28 -12.29 2.24
N LEU A 220 9.55 -11.43 1.26
CA LEU A 220 9.04 -11.58 -0.11
C LEU A 220 9.84 -12.60 -0.94
N THR A 221 11.16 -12.66 -0.73
CA THR A 221 12.07 -13.56 -1.47
C THR A 221 12.36 -14.85 -0.71
N PRO A 222 12.85 -15.88 -1.41
CA PRO A 222 13.59 -16.97 -0.76
C PRO A 222 14.76 -16.42 0.07
N PRO A 223 15.24 -17.17 1.09
CA PRO A 223 16.29 -16.70 1.99
C PRO A 223 17.68 -16.70 1.33
N ASP A 224 17.88 -15.86 0.32
CA ASP A 224 19.18 -15.62 -0.31
C ASP A 224 19.51 -14.11 -0.33
N PRO A 225 20.73 -13.70 0.05
CA PRO A 225 21.11 -12.31 0.17
C PRO A 225 21.04 -11.51 -1.13
N LEU A 226 21.26 -12.18 -2.27
CA LEU A 226 21.35 -11.50 -3.56
C LEU A 226 19.96 -11.09 -4.06
N SER A 227 18.98 -12.00 -4.05
CA SER A 227 17.59 -11.69 -4.41
C SER A 227 16.98 -10.65 -3.43
N GLN A 228 17.33 -10.75 -2.16
CA GLN A 228 16.91 -9.79 -1.15
C GLN A 228 17.40 -8.38 -1.49
N VAL A 229 18.68 -8.21 -1.84
CA VAL A 229 19.24 -6.90 -2.22
C VAL A 229 18.63 -6.42 -3.53
N LEU A 230 18.46 -7.29 -4.50
CA LEU A 230 17.85 -6.96 -5.79
C LEU A 230 16.44 -6.39 -5.65
N LEU A 231 15.64 -6.98 -4.74
CA LEU A 231 14.31 -6.47 -4.42
C LEU A 231 14.32 -5.19 -3.58
N ALA A 232 15.26 -5.07 -2.65
CA ALA A 232 15.34 -3.91 -1.77
C ALA A 232 15.69 -2.63 -2.55
N LEU A 233 16.53 -2.72 -3.60
CA LEU A 233 16.99 -1.56 -4.37
C LEU A 233 15.86 -0.68 -4.92
N PRO A 234 14.87 -1.21 -5.66
CA PRO A 234 13.72 -0.41 -6.13
C PRO A 234 12.91 0.21 -4.99
N MET A 235 12.74 -0.50 -3.88
CA MET A 235 12.01 0.00 -2.71
C MET A 235 12.75 1.16 -2.03
N VAL A 236 14.08 1.05 -1.88
CA VAL A 236 14.93 2.14 -1.38
C VAL A 236 14.85 3.35 -2.32
N PHE A 237 14.88 3.12 -3.63
CA PHE A 237 14.73 4.18 -4.62
C PHE A 237 13.37 4.91 -4.47
N LEU A 238 12.27 4.19 -4.30
CA LEU A 238 10.95 4.78 -4.06
C LEU A 238 10.90 5.61 -2.76
N TYR A 239 11.58 5.16 -1.71
CA TYR A 239 11.72 5.92 -0.47
C TYR A 239 12.47 7.24 -0.68
N GLU A 240 13.59 7.21 -1.41
CA GLU A 240 14.37 8.43 -1.73
C GLU A 240 13.58 9.40 -2.62
N VAL A 241 12.83 8.87 -3.60
CA VAL A 241 11.91 9.67 -4.42
C VAL A 241 10.86 10.35 -3.54
N SER A 242 10.35 9.66 -2.52
CA SER A 242 9.38 10.22 -1.56
C SER A 242 9.97 11.44 -0.82
N ILE A 243 11.20 11.30 -0.29
CA ILE A 243 11.91 12.41 0.39
C ILE A 243 12.09 13.60 -0.56
N PHE A 244 12.51 13.33 -1.80
CA PHE A 244 12.70 14.38 -2.81
C PHE A 244 11.39 15.14 -3.11
N LEU A 245 10.29 14.42 -3.29
CA LEU A 245 8.97 15.00 -3.57
C LEU A 245 8.46 15.83 -2.39
N ILE A 246 8.67 15.36 -1.16
CA ILE A 246 8.28 16.09 0.06
C ILE A 246 9.07 17.39 0.16
N ARG A 247 10.38 17.36 0.03
CA ARG A 247 11.23 18.58 0.03
C ARG A 247 10.78 19.60 -1.01
N ARG A 248 10.47 19.13 -2.21
CA ARG A 248 9.97 20.02 -3.28
C ARG A 248 8.62 20.63 -2.93
N SER A 249 7.76 19.87 -2.25
CA SER A 249 6.44 20.32 -1.81
C SER A 249 6.55 21.36 -0.68
N GLU A 250 7.42 21.14 0.30
CA GLU A 250 7.70 22.06 1.41
C GLU A 250 8.20 23.40 0.90
N LYS A 251 9.25 23.42 0.07
CA LYS A 251 9.79 24.65 -0.56
C LYS A 251 8.73 25.42 -1.37
N LYS A 252 7.80 24.72 -2.02
CA LYS A 252 6.71 25.37 -2.77
C LYS A 252 5.68 26.00 -1.84
N SER A 253 5.46 25.42 -0.67
CA SER A 253 4.55 25.94 0.37
C SER A 253 5.12 27.21 1.02
N GLU A 254 6.41 27.20 1.39
CA GLU A 254 7.13 28.36 1.95
C GLU A 254 7.08 29.56 1.01
N LYS A 255 7.47 29.38 -0.27
CA LYS A 255 7.41 30.46 -1.28
C LYS A 255 6.01 31.02 -1.50
N LYS A 256 4.96 30.21 -1.34
CA LYS A 256 3.58 30.71 -1.41
C LYS A 256 3.20 31.52 -0.15
N GLY A 257 3.68 31.12 1.02
CA GLY A 257 3.51 31.84 2.28
C GLY A 257 4.17 33.22 2.23
N GLU A 258 5.42 33.29 1.82
CA GLU A 258 6.16 34.56 1.65
C GLU A 258 5.49 35.53 0.68
N LYS A 259 5.02 35.03 -0.48
CA LYS A 259 4.30 35.84 -1.47
C LYS A 259 2.96 36.37 -0.93
N LYS A 260 2.27 35.59 -0.11
CA LYS A 260 1.01 36.05 0.53
C LYS A 260 1.29 37.09 1.60
N ALA A 261 2.32 36.91 2.41
CA ALA A 261 2.74 37.87 3.45
C ALA A 261 3.18 39.20 2.84
N SER A 262 4.01 39.17 1.78
CA SER A 262 4.43 40.35 1.04
C SER A 262 3.26 41.14 0.42
N LYS A 263 2.27 40.44 -0.16
CA LYS A 263 1.06 41.08 -0.71
C LYS A 263 0.15 41.66 0.37
N ALA A 264 0.09 41.06 1.55
CA ALA A 264 -0.68 41.57 2.67
C ALA A 264 -0.05 42.85 3.25
N SER A 265 1.25 42.87 3.42
CA SER A 265 2.03 44.04 3.86
C SER A 265 1.88 45.22 2.88
N SER A 266 1.94 45.00 1.59
CA SER A 266 1.76 46.03 0.57
C SER A 266 0.32 46.62 0.48
N LYS A 267 -0.70 45.86 0.95
CA LYS A 267 -2.09 46.35 1.05
C LYS A 267 -2.36 47.16 2.33
N SER A 268 -1.62 46.93 3.40
CA SER A 268 -1.76 47.64 4.67
C SER A 268 -1.03 48.99 4.65
N SER A 269 -0.16 49.23 3.68
CA SER A 269 0.62 50.46 3.50
C SER A 269 -0.03 51.47 2.52
N LYS A 270 -1.22 51.15 2.00
CA LYS A 270 -2.05 52.05 1.19
C LYS A 270 -3.36 52.39 1.95
#